data_2ba76242eea83336cb5f729bb4e60c33
#
_entry.id   2ba76242eea83336cb5f729bb4e60c33
#
_cell.length_a   1.000
_cell.length_b   1.000
_cell.length_c   1.000
_cell.angle_alpha   90.00
_cell.angle_beta   90.00
_cell.angle_gamma   90.00
#
_symmetry.space_group_name_H-M   'P 1'
#
loop_
_entity.id
_entity.type
_entity.pdbx_description
1 polymer ?
#
loop_
_entity_poly.entity_id
_entity_poly.type
_entity_poly.pdbx_seq_one_letter_code
_entity_poly.pdbx_strand_id
1 'polypeptide(L)'
;MTRGPEADTELRVAASRDALVSASIIEEVAAWGASHGFPSWVPGSFTGLDSVGMSRLRGDIAAGGLHLVWRGDRPVATFSLLERDPIFWPFAGDDALYLHRFAVRRLAAGAGRHAVEWCLREASSRGRSFVRLDCLADNPGIRRYYERYGFTAVDEFVIDGTRYCLCEVRVSA
;
A
#
# COMPACT_ATOMS: atom_id res chain seq x y z
N MET A 1 -26.82 13.34 20.22
CA MET A 1 -25.75 13.47 19.22
C MET A 1 -25.97 12.39 18.16
N THR A 2 -26.61 12.75 17.08
CA THR A 2 -26.87 11.88 15.94
C THR A 2 -25.55 11.64 15.21
N ARG A 3 -25.06 10.41 15.15
CA ARG A 3 -23.99 10.01 14.24
C ARG A 3 -24.47 10.31 12.82
N GLY A 4 -23.73 11.13 12.10
CA GLY A 4 -24.04 11.43 10.72
C GLY A 4 -24.00 10.19 9.82
N PRO A 5 -24.63 10.20 8.65
CA PRO A 5 -24.83 9.05 7.79
C PRO A 5 -23.55 8.46 7.13
N GLU A 6 -22.36 9.00 7.42
CA GLU A 6 -21.09 8.53 6.82
C GLU A 6 -20.43 7.31 7.51
N ALA A 7 -20.91 6.88 8.67
CA ALA A 7 -20.23 5.86 9.47
C ALA A 7 -20.52 4.42 9.05
N ASP A 8 -21.50 4.18 8.19
CA ASP A 8 -22.02 2.84 7.89
C ASP A 8 -21.93 2.43 6.41
N THR A 9 -21.16 3.17 5.60
CA THR A 9 -20.99 2.81 4.19
C THR A 9 -19.91 1.73 4.07
N GLU A 10 -20.29 0.58 3.50
CA GLU A 10 -19.43 -0.57 3.29
C GLU A 10 -18.15 -0.20 2.50
N LEU A 11 -17.01 -0.73 2.95
CA LEU A 11 -15.72 -0.58 2.28
C LEU A 11 -15.61 -1.61 1.15
N ARG A 12 -15.22 -1.17 -0.03
CA ARG A 12 -15.06 -2.01 -1.22
C ARG A 12 -13.70 -1.79 -1.86
N VAL A 13 -12.98 -2.86 -2.16
CA VAL A 13 -11.76 -2.81 -2.99
C VAL A 13 -12.15 -3.05 -4.45
N ALA A 14 -11.57 -2.26 -5.34
CA ALA A 14 -11.72 -2.43 -6.78
C ALA A 14 -10.42 -2.11 -7.51
N ALA A 15 -10.10 -2.89 -8.55
CA ALA A 15 -9.03 -2.56 -9.47
C ALA A 15 -9.27 -1.19 -10.10
N SER A 16 -8.20 -0.44 -10.32
CA SER A 16 -8.28 0.94 -10.83
C SER A 16 -7.33 1.14 -12.00
N ARG A 17 -7.74 2.02 -12.91
CA ARG A 17 -6.90 2.58 -13.96
C ARG A 17 -6.68 4.08 -13.78
N ASP A 18 -7.08 4.63 -12.64
CA ASP A 18 -6.99 6.06 -12.35
C ASP A 18 -5.74 6.38 -11.53
N ALA A 19 -4.63 6.64 -12.23
CA ALA A 19 -3.38 7.04 -11.62
C ALA A 19 -3.48 8.39 -10.88
N LEU A 20 -4.33 9.32 -11.34
CA LEU A 20 -4.48 10.64 -10.75
C LEU A 20 -5.14 10.57 -9.39
N VAL A 21 -6.19 9.76 -9.25
CA VAL A 21 -6.83 9.54 -7.94
C VAL A 21 -5.86 8.90 -6.97
N SER A 22 -5.12 7.87 -7.38
CA SER A 22 -4.11 7.22 -6.54
C SER A 22 -3.00 8.19 -6.14
N ALA A 23 -2.48 8.98 -7.08
CA ALA A 23 -1.47 10.01 -6.82
C ALA A 23 -1.97 11.04 -5.81
N SER A 24 -3.22 11.51 -5.93
CA SER A 24 -3.79 12.48 -4.98
C SER A 24 -3.87 11.94 -3.55
N ILE A 25 -4.20 10.66 -3.38
CA ILE A 25 -4.23 10.02 -2.06
C ILE A 25 -2.81 9.88 -1.49
N ILE A 26 -1.84 9.46 -2.31
CA ILE A 26 -0.45 9.32 -1.88
C ILE A 26 0.13 10.69 -1.49
N GLU A 27 -0.09 11.74 -2.28
CA GLU A 27 0.39 13.09 -1.99
C GLU A 27 -0.22 13.67 -0.69
N GLU A 28 -1.51 13.42 -0.42
CA GLU A 28 -2.14 13.81 0.84
C GLU A 28 -1.45 13.15 2.04
N VAL A 29 -1.15 11.85 1.94
CA VAL A 29 -0.45 11.09 2.98
C VAL A 29 1.01 11.52 3.10
N ALA A 30 1.71 11.78 1.98
CA ALA A 30 3.09 12.26 1.96
C ALA A 30 3.22 13.63 2.65
N ALA A 31 2.35 14.57 2.31
CA ALA A 31 2.33 15.90 2.92
C ALA A 31 2.09 15.83 4.44
N TRP A 32 1.15 14.99 4.87
CA TRP A 32 0.90 14.77 6.28
C TRP A 32 2.11 14.13 6.98
N GLY A 33 2.69 13.09 6.40
CA GLY A 33 3.86 12.39 6.95
C GLY A 33 5.04 13.32 7.14
N ALA A 34 5.33 14.13 6.13
CA ALA A 34 6.41 15.13 6.18
C ALA A 34 6.22 16.15 7.31
N SER A 35 4.98 16.63 7.51
CA SER A 35 4.66 17.60 8.57
C SER A 35 4.68 17.01 9.99
N HIS A 36 4.70 15.68 10.13
CA HIS A 36 4.69 14.96 11.41
C HIS A 36 5.96 14.14 11.66
N GLY A 37 7.00 14.32 10.84
CA GLY A 37 8.29 13.64 11.02
C GLY A 37 8.30 12.17 10.58
N PHE A 38 7.36 11.75 9.73
CA PHE A 38 7.26 10.38 9.20
C PHE A 38 7.21 10.38 7.65
N PRO A 39 8.24 10.89 6.97
CA PRO A 39 8.25 10.96 5.51
C PRO A 39 8.40 9.56 4.90
N SER A 40 7.29 8.95 4.52
CA SER A 40 7.31 7.70 3.71
C SER A 40 7.52 8.00 2.22
N TRP A 41 7.07 9.15 1.77
CA TRP A 41 7.27 9.68 0.42
C TRP A 41 7.65 11.15 0.48
N VAL A 42 8.43 11.59 -0.50
CA VAL A 42 8.71 13.02 -0.68
C VAL A 42 7.47 13.70 -1.26
N PRO A 43 6.88 14.70 -0.60
CA PRO A 43 5.78 15.45 -1.17
C PRO A 43 6.12 16.01 -2.56
N GLY A 44 5.22 15.90 -3.50
CA GLY A 44 5.42 16.29 -4.89
C GLY A 44 5.96 15.19 -5.81
N SER A 45 6.38 14.02 -5.28
CA SER A 45 6.96 12.95 -6.09
C SER A 45 5.95 12.25 -7.01
N PHE A 46 4.66 12.43 -6.77
CA PHE A 46 3.55 11.94 -7.61
C PHE A 46 2.81 13.08 -8.33
N THR A 47 3.30 14.32 -8.24
CA THR A 47 2.73 15.44 -8.97
C THR A 47 3.39 15.58 -10.35
N GLY A 48 2.59 16.02 -11.32
CA GLY A 48 3.03 16.11 -12.72
C GLY A 48 3.00 14.77 -13.46
N LEU A 49 2.52 14.82 -14.69
CA LEU A 49 2.28 13.61 -15.50
C LEU A 49 3.56 12.83 -15.82
N ASP A 50 4.72 13.49 -15.83
CA ASP A 50 6.01 12.88 -16.14
C ASP A 50 6.85 12.56 -14.91
N SER A 51 6.27 12.67 -13.69
CA SER A 51 6.99 12.32 -12.47
C SER A 51 7.27 10.81 -12.37
N VAL A 52 8.33 10.47 -11.65
CA VAL A 52 8.70 9.06 -11.38
C VAL A 52 7.56 8.33 -10.69
N GLY A 53 6.86 8.98 -9.74
CA GLY A 53 5.71 8.42 -9.06
C GLY A 53 4.57 8.07 -10.02
N MET A 54 4.23 8.98 -10.93
CA MET A 54 3.20 8.74 -11.96
C MET A 54 3.60 7.63 -12.93
N SER A 55 4.87 7.56 -13.33
CA SER A 55 5.38 6.47 -14.17
C SER A 55 5.21 5.11 -13.48
N ARG A 56 5.51 5.03 -12.19
CA ARG A 56 5.30 3.81 -11.38
C ARG A 56 3.83 3.41 -11.31
N LEU A 57 2.92 4.36 -11.04
CA LEU A 57 1.47 4.07 -11.02
C LEU A 57 0.96 3.56 -12.37
N ARG A 58 1.44 4.13 -13.49
CA ARG A 58 1.10 3.61 -14.82
C ARG A 58 1.62 2.19 -15.04
N GLY A 59 2.83 1.88 -14.56
CA GLY A 59 3.38 0.52 -14.58
C GLY A 59 2.50 -0.46 -13.81
N ASP A 60 2.04 -0.06 -12.61
CA ASP A 60 1.12 -0.87 -11.79
C ASP A 60 -0.24 -1.09 -12.46
N ILE A 61 -0.76 -0.06 -13.14
CA ILE A 61 -1.99 -0.18 -13.94
C ILE A 61 -1.78 -1.18 -15.09
N ALA A 62 -0.65 -1.07 -15.80
CA ALA A 62 -0.33 -1.99 -16.90
C ALA A 62 -0.20 -3.45 -16.43
N ALA A 63 0.31 -3.65 -15.20
CA ALA A 63 0.39 -4.95 -14.54
C ALA A 63 -0.95 -5.43 -13.94
N GLY A 64 -2.02 -4.61 -13.99
CA GLY A 64 -3.32 -4.92 -13.38
C GLY A 64 -3.30 -4.87 -11.84
N GLY A 65 -2.26 -4.29 -11.24
CA GLY A 65 -2.03 -4.33 -9.81
C GLY A 65 -2.54 -3.13 -9.01
N LEU A 66 -2.94 -2.03 -9.67
CA LEU A 66 -3.43 -0.84 -8.96
C LEU A 66 -4.86 -1.03 -8.47
N HIS A 67 -5.09 -0.72 -7.18
CA HIS A 67 -6.39 -0.82 -6.52
C HIS A 67 -6.74 0.44 -5.74
N LEU A 68 -8.04 0.69 -5.63
CA LEU A 68 -8.62 1.70 -4.74
C LEU A 68 -9.55 1.05 -3.74
N VAL A 69 -9.55 1.57 -2.51
CA VAL A 69 -10.59 1.27 -1.52
C VAL A 69 -11.61 2.40 -1.56
N TRP A 70 -12.85 2.03 -1.74
CA TRP A 70 -13.98 2.94 -1.80
C TRP A 70 -14.83 2.85 -0.54
N ARG A 71 -15.32 3.98 -0.08
CA ARG A 71 -16.40 4.07 0.89
C ARG A 71 -17.56 4.80 0.23
N GLY A 72 -18.59 4.05 -0.17
CA GLY A 72 -19.60 4.57 -1.09
C GLY A 72 -18.98 4.96 -2.43
N ASP A 73 -19.10 6.22 -2.81
CA ASP A 73 -18.55 6.82 -4.04
C ASP A 73 -17.20 7.52 -3.84
N ARG A 74 -16.63 7.50 -2.61
CA ARG A 74 -15.38 8.20 -2.28
C ARG A 74 -14.20 7.23 -2.23
N PRO A 75 -13.12 7.47 -2.99
CA PRO A 75 -11.87 6.71 -2.84
C PRO A 75 -11.16 7.15 -1.57
N VAL A 76 -10.91 6.22 -0.65
CA VAL A 76 -10.36 6.50 0.68
C VAL A 76 -8.98 5.90 0.92
N ALA A 77 -8.55 4.96 0.08
CA ALA A 77 -7.21 4.42 0.10
C ALA A 77 -6.80 3.94 -1.30
N THR A 78 -5.50 3.82 -1.51
CA THR A 78 -4.90 3.23 -2.71
C THR A 78 -3.79 2.28 -2.33
N PHE A 79 -3.57 1.26 -3.15
CA PHE A 79 -2.42 0.36 -3.06
C PHE A 79 -2.18 -0.33 -4.40
N SER A 80 -0.97 -0.85 -4.56
CA SER A 80 -0.66 -1.77 -5.66
C SER A 80 -0.37 -3.15 -5.10
N LEU A 81 -0.97 -4.19 -5.69
CA LEU A 81 -0.68 -5.58 -5.39
C LEU A 81 -0.12 -6.24 -6.65
N LEU A 82 1.17 -6.55 -6.62
CA LEU A 82 1.94 -6.96 -7.80
C LEU A 82 2.41 -8.41 -7.69
N GLU A 83 2.62 -9.05 -8.84
CA GLU A 83 3.13 -10.43 -8.93
C GLU A 83 4.65 -10.52 -8.70
N ARG A 84 5.38 -9.40 -8.85
CA ARG A 84 6.84 -9.35 -8.76
C ARG A 84 7.31 -8.04 -8.16
N ASP A 85 8.44 -8.10 -7.46
CA ASP A 85 9.20 -6.95 -7.01
C ASP A 85 10.71 -7.19 -7.21
N PRO A 86 11.24 -6.87 -8.39
CA PRO A 86 12.65 -7.11 -8.68
C PRO A 86 13.60 -6.15 -7.95
N ILE A 87 13.09 -5.09 -7.32
CA ILE A 87 13.91 -4.10 -6.61
C ILE A 87 14.20 -4.58 -5.20
N PHE A 88 13.17 -4.88 -4.41
CA PHE A 88 13.32 -5.28 -3.01
C PHE A 88 13.44 -6.80 -2.83
N TRP A 89 12.87 -7.58 -3.75
CA TRP A 89 12.82 -9.03 -3.68
C TRP A 89 13.37 -9.71 -4.95
N PRO A 90 14.64 -9.39 -5.35
CA PRO A 90 15.19 -9.82 -6.65
C PRO A 90 15.36 -11.34 -6.80
N PHE A 91 15.43 -12.07 -5.69
CA PHE A 91 15.64 -13.52 -5.67
C PHE A 91 14.41 -14.31 -5.20
N ALA A 92 13.29 -13.61 -4.98
CA ALA A 92 12.06 -14.27 -4.54
C ALA A 92 11.40 -15.03 -5.71
N GLY A 93 10.87 -16.20 -5.39
CA GLY A 93 10.10 -17.01 -6.34
C GLY A 93 8.68 -16.46 -6.58
N ASP A 94 7.92 -17.19 -7.39
CA ASP A 94 6.54 -16.81 -7.77
C ASP A 94 5.50 -17.22 -6.70
N ASP A 95 5.89 -17.28 -5.43
CA ASP A 95 5.07 -17.76 -4.29
C ASP A 95 4.40 -16.63 -3.48
N ALA A 96 4.59 -15.37 -3.89
CA ALA A 96 4.10 -14.21 -3.16
C ALA A 96 3.36 -13.21 -4.05
N LEU A 97 2.53 -12.36 -3.42
CA LEU A 97 2.13 -11.07 -3.94
C LEU A 97 2.81 -9.95 -3.16
N TYR A 98 3.06 -8.83 -3.83
CA TYR A 98 3.84 -7.72 -3.31
C TYR A 98 2.97 -6.47 -3.15
N LEU A 99 2.80 -6.03 -1.89
CA LEU A 99 2.02 -4.85 -1.54
C LEU A 99 2.89 -3.59 -1.61
N HIS A 100 2.54 -2.67 -2.48
CA HIS A 100 3.26 -1.42 -2.70
C HIS A 100 2.35 -0.20 -2.65
N ARG A 101 2.95 0.98 -2.46
CA ARG A 101 2.29 2.29 -2.56
C ARG A 101 0.97 2.37 -1.79
N PHE A 102 0.97 1.74 -0.61
CA PHE A 102 -0.20 1.67 0.24
C PHE A 102 -0.39 2.99 1.01
N ALA A 103 -1.41 3.73 0.67
CA ALA A 103 -1.77 5.00 1.27
C ALA A 103 -3.25 5.03 1.66
N VAL A 104 -3.53 5.52 2.86
CA VAL A 104 -4.88 5.59 3.44
C VAL A 104 -5.14 7.02 3.89
N ARG A 105 -6.24 7.62 3.44
CA ARG A 105 -6.67 8.94 3.91
C ARG A 105 -6.90 8.93 5.42
N ARG A 106 -6.48 9.99 6.09
CA ARG A 106 -6.44 10.08 7.56
C ARG A 106 -7.77 9.78 8.26
N LEU A 107 -8.87 10.23 7.69
CA LEU A 107 -10.20 10.07 8.28
C LEU A 107 -10.93 8.80 7.83
N ALA A 108 -10.25 7.93 7.09
CA ALA A 108 -10.81 6.69 6.57
C ALA A 108 -10.62 5.52 7.54
N ALA A 109 -11.20 5.60 8.74
CA ALA A 109 -11.10 4.54 9.72
C ALA A 109 -11.50 3.17 9.15
N GLY A 110 -10.68 2.16 9.39
CA GLY A 110 -10.90 0.79 8.92
C GLY A 110 -10.47 0.51 7.48
N ALA A 111 -10.27 1.53 6.61
CA ALA A 111 -9.91 1.31 5.21
C ALA A 111 -8.56 0.60 5.04
N GLY A 112 -7.58 0.92 5.88
CA GLY A 112 -6.27 0.27 5.86
C GLY A 112 -6.36 -1.21 6.25
N ARG A 113 -7.10 -1.52 7.30
CA ARG A 113 -7.36 -2.90 7.70
C ARG A 113 -8.06 -3.68 6.57
N HIS A 114 -9.11 -3.10 6.00
CA HIS A 114 -9.87 -3.72 4.93
C HIS A 114 -8.98 -4.04 3.71
N ALA A 115 -8.08 -3.12 3.32
CA ALA A 115 -7.14 -3.32 2.23
C ALA A 115 -6.16 -4.46 2.51
N VAL A 116 -5.54 -4.48 3.70
CA VAL A 116 -4.58 -5.54 4.05
C VAL A 116 -5.25 -6.90 4.08
N GLU A 117 -6.39 -7.02 4.76
CA GLU A 117 -7.16 -8.28 4.80
C GLU A 117 -7.61 -8.74 3.41
N TRP A 118 -7.94 -7.78 2.52
CA TRP A 118 -8.24 -8.11 1.12
C TRP A 118 -7.00 -8.66 0.40
N CYS A 119 -5.82 -8.05 0.57
CA CYS A 119 -4.57 -8.54 -0.03
C CYS A 119 -4.24 -9.97 0.43
N LEU A 120 -4.45 -10.27 1.72
CA LEU A 120 -4.21 -11.62 2.24
C LEU A 120 -5.16 -12.65 1.61
N ARG A 121 -6.46 -12.32 1.51
CA ARG A 121 -7.45 -13.21 0.85
C ARG A 121 -7.13 -13.38 -0.63
N GLU A 122 -6.73 -12.31 -1.31
CA GLU A 122 -6.39 -12.35 -2.73
C GLU A 122 -5.16 -13.23 -2.99
N ALA A 123 -4.13 -13.13 -2.15
CA ALA A 123 -2.96 -14.00 -2.24
C ALA A 123 -3.34 -15.48 -2.05
N SER A 124 -4.14 -15.78 -1.02
CA SER A 124 -4.65 -17.13 -0.78
C SER A 124 -5.46 -17.65 -1.98
N SER A 125 -6.39 -16.85 -2.51
CA SER A 125 -7.23 -17.24 -3.66
C SER A 125 -6.44 -17.52 -4.94
N ARG A 126 -5.26 -16.87 -5.09
CA ARG A 126 -4.32 -17.11 -6.19
C ARG A 126 -3.32 -18.23 -5.90
N GLY A 127 -3.46 -18.96 -4.80
CA GLY A 127 -2.54 -20.02 -4.40
C GLY A 127 -1.13 -19.54 -4.05
N ARG A 128 -1.00 -18.26 -3.66
CA ARG A 128 0.26 -17.71 -3.17
C ARG A 128 0.45 -18.06 -1.69
N SER A 129 1.68 -18.29 -1.31
CA SER A 129 2.04 -18.63 0.08
C SER A 129 2.29 -17.40 0.95
N PHE A 130 2.59 -16.24 0.32
CA PHE A 130 3.00 -15.05 1.05
C PHE A 130 2.38 -13.78 0.46
N VAL A 131 2.21 -12.78 1.35
CA VAL A 131 2.18 -11.37 0.97
C VAL A 131 3.47 -10.74 1.50
N ARG A 132 4.17 -9.99 0.66
CA ARG A 132 5.42 -9.31 0.96
C ARG A 132 5.28 -7.80 0.78
N LEU A 133 6.06 -7.04 1.52
CA LEU A 133 6.13 -5.59 1.40
C LEU A 133 7.49 -5.07 1.88
N ASP A 134 7.75 -3.82 1.57
CA ASP A 134 8.82 -3.03 2.16
C ASP A 134 8.25 -1.84 2.93
N CYS A 135 8.93 -1.43 3.98
CA CYS A 135 8.62 -0.21 4.70
C CYS A 135 9.90 0.42 5.26
N LEU A 136 9.84 1.71 5.62
CA LEU A 136 10.98 2.39 6.23
C LEU A 136 11.39 1.70 7.54
N ALA A 137 12.65 1.26 7.62
CA ALA A 137 13.18 0.56 8.80
C ALA A 137 13.13 1.42 10.07
N ASP A 138 13.35 2.72 9.91
CA ASP A 138 13.40 3.69 11.00
C ASP A 138 12.02 4.26 11.38
N ASN A 139 10.92 3.69 10.85
CA ASN A 139 9.56 4.04 11.24
C ASN A 139 8.90 2.91 12.06
N PRO A 140 9.04 2.93 13.41
CA PRO A 140 8.49 1.89 14.26
C PRO A 140 6.95 1.85 14.24
N GLY A 141 6.30 2.95 13.87
CA GLY A 141 4.85 3.03 13.76
C GLY A 141 4.31 2.18 12.63
N ILE A 142 4.94 2.27 11.44
CA ILE A 142 4.55 1.48 10.27
C ILE A 142 4.86 -0.01 10.48
N ARG A 143 5.98 -0.33 11.12
CA ARG A 143 6.34 -1.71 11.44
C ARG A 143 5.29 -2.35 12.34
N ARG A 144 4.96 -1.71 13.48
CA ARG A 144 3.89 -2.17 14.39
C ARG A 144 2.53 -2.25 13.72
N TYR A 145 2.27 -1.40 12.74
CA TYR A 145 1.05 -1.47 11.96
C TYR A 145 0.95 -2.80 11.21
N TYR A 146 1.99 -3.21 10.49
CA TYR A 146 2.00 -4.48 9.74
C TYR A 146 2.12 -5.71 10.63
N GLU A 147 2.85 -5.63 11.75
CA GLU A 147 2.95 -6.71 12.75
C GLU A 147 1.56 -7.16 13.26
N ARG A 148 0.59 -6.24 13.38
CA ARG A 148 -0.79 -6.56 13.76
C ARG A 148 -1.52 -7.50 12.79
N TYR A 149 -1.04 -7.60 11.56
CA TYR A 149 -1.57 -8.50 10.52
C TYR A 149 -0.68 -9.74 10.32
N GLY A 150 0.27 -9.97 11.21
CA GLY A 150 1.15 -11.13 11.19
C GLY A 150 2.39 -10.97 10.32
N PHE A 151 2.64 -9.77 9.75
CA PHE A 151 3.89 -9.53 9.03
C PHE A 151 5.08 -9.59 9.98
N THR A 152 6.13 -10.27 9.55
CA THR A 152 7.41 -10.35 10.25
C THR A 152 8.51 -9.77 9.39
N ALA A 153 9.45 -9.06 10.02
CA ALA A 153 10.65 -8.58 9.35
C ALA A 153 11.56 -9.77 9.03
N VAL A 154 11.99 -9.87 7.78
CA VAL A 154 12.86 -10.97 7.31
C VAL A 154 14.23 -10.51 6.85
N ASP A 155 14.35 -9.25 6.39
CA ASP A 155 15.63 -8.68 5.97
C ASP A 155 15.55 -7.14 5.99
N GLU A 156 16.70 -6.49 5.77
CA GLU A 156 16.81 -5.06 5.52
C GLU A 156 17.52 -4.80 4.20
N PHE A 157 17.09 -3.76 3.50
CA PHE A 157 17.65 -3.36 2.23
C PHE A 157 17.93 -1.84 2.23
N VAL A 158 19.05 -1.43 1.61
CA VAL A 158 19.43 -0.02 1.52
C VAL A 158 19.39 0.44 0.07
N ILE A 159 18.62 1.49 -0.21
CA ILE A 159 18.56 2.15 -1.51
C ILE A 159 18.82 3.64 -1.28
N ASP A 160 19.80 4.18 -1.97
CA ASP A 160 20.16 5.63 -1.91
C ASP A 160 20.28 6.16 -0.47
N GLY A 161 20.89 5.35 0.41
CA GLY A 161 21.07 5.70 1.82
C GLY A 161 19.84 5.54 2.70
N THR A 162 18.70 5.16 2.15
CA THR A 162 17.47 4.88 2.90
C THR A 162 17.38 3.40 3.25
N ARG A 163 17.14 3.11 4.53
CA ARG A 163 16.98 1.73 5.02
C ARG A 163 15.52 1.31 4.93
N TYR A 164 15.29 0.17 4.30
CA TYR A 164 13.98 -0.47 4.22
C TYR A 164 13.99 -1.79 4.97
N CYS A 165 12.90 -2.07 5.68
CA CYS A 165 12.62 -3.37 6.27
C CYS A 165 11.77 -4.18 5.30
N LEU A 166 12.24 -5.37 4.94
CA LEU A 166 11.50 -6.33 4.14
C LEU A 166 10.64 -7.18 5.08
N CYS A 167 9.35 -7.19 4.84
CA CYS A 167 8.39 -7.90 5.69
C CYS A 167 7.57 -8.89 4.87
N GLU A 168 7.27 -10.02 5.46
CA GLU A 168 6.36 -10.99 4.85
C GLU A 168 5.38 -11.56 5.87
N VAL A 169 4.24 -12.02 5.36
CA VAL A 169 3.28 -12.82 6.11
C VAL A 169 2.90 -14.05 5.29
N ARG A 170 2.90 -15.20 5.93
CA ARG A 170 2.38 -16.42 5.31
C ARG A 170 0.85 -16.37 5.30
N VAL A 171 0.25 -16.63 4.14
CA VAL A 171 -1.20 -16.77 4.02
C VAL A 171 -1.58 -18.25 4.10
N SER A 172 -2.67 -18.52 4.80
CA SER A 172 -3.23 -19.87 4.86
C SER A 172 -3.94 -20.20 3.54
N ALA A 173 -3.78 -21.43 3.09
CA ALA A 173 -4.56 -21.96 1.97
C ALA A 173 -6.04 -22.06 2.33
#